data_d9d6e5020e10e974bc63ea6976492500
#
_entry.id   d9d6e5020e10e974bc63ea6976492500
#
_cell.length_a   1.000
_cell.length_b   1.000
_cell.length_c   1.000
_cell.angle_alpha   90.00
_cell.angle_beta   90.00
_cell.angle_gamma   90.00
#
_symmetry.space_group_name_H-M   'P 1'
#
loop_
_entity.id
_entity.type
_entity.pdbx_description
1 polymer ?
#
loop_
_entity_poly.entity_id
_entity_poly.type
_entity_poly.pdbx_seq_one_letter_code
_entity_poly.pdbx_strand_id
1 'polypeptide(L)'
;MAKRIRSAIKKHRQSSKRRLRNVHMLSLIKTLVKGVNSAIDAKDLTKSLEALKIAEVTFKKAASKRMIHKRTASRNVSRLSKKVYELNKKMAQPTT
;
A
#
# COMPACT_ATOMS: atom_id res chain seq x y z
N MET A 1 42.52 -7.98 7.43
CA MET A 1 41.41 -8.84 7.82
C MET A 1 40.32 -8.11 8.62
N ALA A 2 40.69 -7.23 9.56
CA ALA A 2 39.69 -6.43 10.33
C ALA A 2 38.77 -5.59 9.47
N LYS A 3 39.25 -5.02 8.37
CA LYS A 3 38.44 -4.23 7.44
C LYS A 3 37.31 -5.03 6.76
N ARG A 4 37.58 -6.29 6.40
CA ARG A 4 36.55 -7.16 5.78
C ARG A 4 35.43 -7.51 6.76
N ILE A 5 35.77 -7.78 8.01
CA ILE A 5 34.80 -8.09 9.08
C ILE A 5 33.94 -6.88 9.37
N ARG A 6 34.53 -5.69 9.51
CA ARG A 6 33.79 -4.43 9.74
C ARG A 6 32.86 -4.11 8.59
N SER A 7 33.33 -4.29 7.35
CA SER A 7 32.55 -4.06 6.15
C SER A 7 31.35 -5.02 6.08
N ALA A 8 31.55 -6.30 6.40
CA ALA A 8 30.49 -7.30 6.43
C ALA A 8 29.45 -6.99 7.51
N ILE A 9 29.88 -6.58 8.70
CA ILE A 9 28.98 -6.17 9.80
C ILE A 9 28.16 -4.96 9.39
N LYS A 10 28.79 -3.95 8.77
CA LYS A 10 28.13 -2.74 8.30
C LYS A 10 27.07 -3.08 7.24
N LYS A 11 27.40 -3.92 6.27
CA LYS A 11 26.45 -4.36 5.24
C LYS A 11 25.27 -5.12 5.85
N HIS A 12 25.54 -5.99 6.82
CA HIS A 12 24.50 -6.73 7.52
C HIS A 12 23.55 -5.80 8.27
N ARG A 13 24.08 -4.80 8.99
CA ARG A 13 23.27 -3.81 9.69
C ARG A 13 22.39 -3.00 8.72
N GLN A 14 22.96 -2.55 7.60
CA GLN A 14 22.22 -1.82 6.58
C GLN A 14 21.12 -2.69 5.96
N SER A 15 21.42 -3.93 5.66
CA SER A 15 20.49 -4.91 5.12
C SER A 15 19.33 -5.18 6.09
N SER A 16 19.63 -5.34 7.39
CA SER A 16 18.63 -5.53 8.43
C SER A 16 17.70 -4.32 8.56
N LYS A 17 18.25 -3.11 8.53
CA LYS A 17 17.46 -1.88 8.58
C LYS A 17 16.54 -1.74 7.38
N ARG A 18 17.03 -2.04 6.16
CA ARG A 18 16.23 -2.03 4.93
C ARG A 18 15.09 -3.04 5.01
N ARG A 19 15.41 -4.24 5.48
CA ARG A 19 14.42 -5.30 5.64
C ARG A 19 13.29 -4.88 6.60
N LEU A 20 13.64 -4.27 7.74
CA LEU A 20 12.67 -3.77 8.70
C LEU A 20 11.78 -2.68 8.09
N ARG A 21 12.35 -1.74 7.35
CA ARG A 21 11.59 -0.70 6.65
C ARG A 21 10.63 -1.30 5.63
N ASN A 22 11.11 -2.29 4.86
CA ASN A 22 10.28 -2.95 3.84
C ASN A 22 9.13 -3.72 4.46
N VAL A 23 9.38 -4.47 5.53
CA VAL A 23 8.35 -5.20 6.28
C VAL A 23 7.32 -4.24 6.85
N HIS A 24 7.78 -3.13 7.44
CA HIS A 24 6.89 -2.10 7.98
C HIS A 24 6.00 -1.50 6.90
N MET A 25 6.57 -1.16 5.75
CA MET A 25 5.83 -0.60 4.61
C MET A 25 4.81 -1.59 4.06
N LEU A 26 5.19 -2.86 3.91
CA LEU A 26 4.28 -3.91 3.42
C LEU A 26 3.13 -4.14 4.39
N SER A 27 3.39 -4.12 5.69
CA SER A 27 2.36 -4.23 6.72
C SER A 27 1.39 -3.06 6.67
N LEU A 28 1.92 -1.85 6.49
CA LEU A 28 1.11 -0.63 6.34
C LEU A 28 0.20 -0.72 5.12
N ILE A 29 0.73 -1.17 3.99
CA ILE A 29 -0.05 -1.36 2.76
C ILE A 29 -1.19 -2.34 2.98
N LYS A 30 -0.93 -3.48 3.62
CA LYS A 30 -1.97 -4.46 3.94
C LYS A 30 -3.06 -3.86 4.81
N THR A 31 -2.69 -3.09 5.82
CA THR A 31 -3.64 -2.41 6.71
C THR A 31 -4.49 -1.41 5.94
N LEU A 32 -3.88 -0.63 5.04
CA LEU A 32 -4.59 0.35 4.23
C LEU A 32 -5.55 -0.31 3.25
N VAL A 33 -5.15 -1.41 2.62
CA VAL A 33 -6.01 -2.18 1.72
C VAL A 33 -7.22 -2.74 2.49
N LYS A 34 -6.99 -3.29 3.67
CA LYS A 34 -8.08 -3.75 4.54
C LYS A 34 -9.02 -2.61 4.92
N GLY A 35 -8.46 -1.43 5.19
CA GLY A 35 -9.25 -0.23 5.50
C GLY A 35 -10.18 0.17 4.36
N VAL A 36 -9.68 0.16 3.13
CA VAL A 36 -10.50 0.44 1.93
C VAL A 36 -11.60 -0.60 1.77
N ASN A 37 -11.27 -1.88 1.87
CA ASN A 37 -12.24 -2.96 1.73
C ASN A 37 -13.31 -2.91 2.83
N SER A 38 -12.91 -2.61 4.07
CA SER A 38 -13.83 -2.43 5.20
C SER A 38 -14.82 -1.30 4.97
N ALA A 39 -14.33 -0.16 4.46
CA ALA A 39 -15.18 0.98 4.14
C ALA A 39 -16.16 0.67 3.00
N ILE A 40 -15.72 -0.10 2.01
CA ILE A 40 -16.57 -0.56 0.89
C ILE A 40 -17.66 -1.49 1.42
N ASP A 41 -17.31 -2.43 2.29
CA ASP A 41 -18.27 -3.36 2.90
C ASP A 41 -19.29 -2.64 3.77
N ALA A 42 -18.87 -1.59 4.46
CA ALA A 42 -19.75 -0.72 5.25
C ALA A 42 -20.59 0.23 4.38
N LYS A 43 -20.37 0.23 3.08
CA LYS A 43 -21.03 1.12 2.10
C LYS A 43 -20.84 2.62 2.42
N ASP A 44 -19.69 2.95 3.01
CA ASP A 44 -19.33 4.34 3.32
C ASP A 44 -18.43 4.89 2.22
N LEU A 45 -19.04 5.61 1.28
CA LEU A 45 -18.34 6.16 0.12
C LEU A 45 -17.25 7.16 0.51
N THR A 46 -17.56 8.07 1.46
CA THR A 46 -16.63 9.11 1.92
C THR A 46 -15.36 8.49 2.50
N LYS A 47 -15.54 7.54 3.42
CA LYS A 47 -14.40 6.82 4.02
C LYS A 47 -13.63 5.98 2.99
N SER A 48 -14.34 5.37 2.04
CA SER A 48 -13.72 4.61 0.95
C SER A 48 -12.83 5.49 0.09
N LEU A 49 -13.28 6.68 -0.27
CA LEU A 49 -12.51 7.63 -1.07
C LEU A 49 -11.27 8.15 -0.32
N GLU A 50 -11.42 8.48 0.95
CA GLU A 50 -10.31 8.92 1.79
C GLU A 50 -9.26 7.81 1.95
N ALA A 51 -9.71 6.60 2.27
CA ALA A 51 -8.84 5.44 2.42
C ALA A 51 -8.13 5.09 1.10
N LEU A 52 -8.84 5.22 -0.02
CA LEU A 52 -8.26 5.00 -1.35
C LEU A 52 -7.13 5.99 -1.65
N LYS A 53 -7.31 7.26 -1.35
CA LYS A 53 -6.27 8.29 -1.54
C LYS A 53 -5.01 7.98 -0.74
N ILE A 54 -5.17 7.62 0.52
CA ILE A 54 -4.06 7.27 1.40
C ILE A 54 -3.34 6.04 0.87
N ALA A 55 -4.08 5.01 0.47
CA ALA A 55 -3.53 3.79 -0.10
C ALA A 55 -2.76 4.08 -1.39
N GLU A 56 -3.32 4.89 -2.28
CA GLU A 56 -2.69 5.27 -3.55
C GLU A 56 -1.35 5.97 -3.32
N VAL A 57 -1.31 6.95 -2.43
CA VAL A 57 -0.07 7.68 -2.08
C VAL A 57 0.97 6.72 -1.51
N THR A 58 0.55 5.81 -0.62
CA THR A 58 1.45 4.83 0.00
C THR A 58 2.02 3.86 -1.03
N PHE A 59 1.19 3.36 -1.96
CA PHE A 59 1.65 2.51 -3.06
C PHE A 59 2.66 3.23 -3.94
N LYS A 60 2.41 4.48 -4.29
CA LYS A 60 3.34 5.30 -5.10
C LYS A 60 4.68 5.49 -4.40
N LYS A 61 4.66 5.78 -3.10
CA LYS A 61 5.89 5.92 -2.29
C LYS A 61 6.67 4.61 -2.25
N ALA A 62 5.99 3.49 -2.02
CA ALA A 62 6.63 2.18 -1.97
C ALA A 62 7.25 1.81 -3.31
N ALA A 63 6.57 2.09 -4.42
CA ALA A 63 7.09 1.86 -5.76
C ALA A 63 8.28 2.77 -6.08
N SER A 64 8.22 4.04 -5.68
CA SER A 64 9.31 5.00 -5.84
C SER A 64 10.56 4.58 -5.07
N LYS A 65 10.41 4.02 -3.88
CA LYS A 65 11.51 3.49 -3.07
C LYS A 65 11.93 2.08 -3.47
N ARG A 66 11.33 1.52 -4.53
CA ARG A 66 11.60 0.16 -5.04
C ARG A 66 11.32 -0.95 -4.02
N MET A 67 10.43 -0.71 -3.09
CA MET A 67 9.96 -1.72 -2.14
C MET A 67 8.99 -2.70 -2.80
N ILE A 68 8.20 -2.20 -3.76
CA ILE A 68 7.34 -3.00 -4.62
C ILE A 68 7.53 -2.57 -6.07
N HIS A 69 7.21 -3.46 -7.00
CA HIS A 69 7.31 -3.16 -8.42
C HIS A 69 6.19 -2.19 -8.84
N LYS A 70 6.50 -1.26 -9.77
CA LYS A 70 5.54 -0.29 -10.29
C LYS A 70 4.24 -0.93 -10.79
N ARG A 71 4.37 -2.04 -11.51
CA ARG A 71 3.22 -2.76 -12.06
C ARG A 71 2.32 -3.33 -10.96
N THR A 72 2.93 -3.85 -9.90
CA THR A 72 2.20 -4.37 -8.74
C THR A 72 1.42 -3.24 -8.06
N ALA A 73 2.07 -2.10 -7.84
CA ALA A 73 1.42 -0.92 -7.25
C ALA A 73 0.26 -0.45 -8.11
N SER A 74 0.47 -0.26 -9.41
CA SER A 74 -0.56 0.19 -10.35
C SER A 74 -1.74 -0.77 -10.40
N ARG A 75 -1.47 -2.07 -10.42
CA ARG A 75 -2.49 -3.11 -10.47
C ARG A 75 -3.37 -3.09 -9.21
N ASN A 76 -2.75 -2.99 -8.05
CA ASN A 76 -3.47 -2.93 -6.78
C ASN A 76 -4.31 -1.66 -6.65
N VAL A 77 -3.76 -0.51 -7.00
CA VAL A 77 -4.47 0.77 -7.00
C VAL A 77 -5.66 0.72 -7.97
N SER A 78 -5.44 0.18 -9.16
CA SER A 78 -6.49 0.04 -10.17
C SER A 78 -7.66 -0.83 -9.67
N ARG A 79 -7.35 -1.96 -9.04
CA ARG A 79 -8.38 -2.86 -8.48
C ARG A 79 -9.17 -2.19 -7.36
N LEU A 80 -8.48 -1.49 -6.46
CA LEU A 80 -9.14 -0.76 -5.35
C LEU A 80 -10.00 0.38 -5.88
N SER A 81 -9.50 1.15 -6.84
CA SER A 81 -10.24 2.24 -7.49
C SER A 81 -11.51 1.73 -8.13
N LYS A 82 -11.43 0.61 -8.83
CA LYS A 82 -12.57 -0.03 -9.48
C LYS A 82 -13.66 -0.40 -8.48
N LYS A 83 -13.27 -0.99 -7.35
CA LYS A 83 -14.22 -1.34 -6.27
C LYS A 83 -14.92 -0.11 -5.70
N VAL A 84 -14.17 0.98 -5.46
CA VAL A 84 -14.73 2.23 -4.97
C VAL A 84 -15.67 2.86 -6.00
N TYR A 85 -15.31 2.82 -7.28
CA TYR A 85 -16.16 3.29 -8.37
C TYR A 85 -17.47 2.51 -8.47
N GLU A 86 -17.42 1.20 -8.32
CA GLU A 86 -18.61 0.35 -8.31
C GLU A 86 -19.54 0.73 -7.15
N LEU A 87 -18.97 0.98 -5.96
CA LEU A 87 -19.73 1.46 -4.81
C LEU A 87 -20.38 2.81 -5.10
N ASN A 88 -19.64 3.74 -5.71
CA ASN A 88 -20.14 5.05 -6.08
C ASN A 88 -21.34 4.94 -7.05
N LYS A 89 -21.24 4.09 -8.04
CA LYS A 89 -22.33 3.85 -8.99
C LYS A 89 -23.57 3.30 -8.30
N LYS A 90 -23.40 2.34 -7.40
CA LYS A 90 -24.51 1.76 -6.63
C LYS A 90 -25.20 2.79 -5.75
N MET A 91 -24.43 3.69 -5.15
CA MET A 91 -24.98 4.74 -4.27
C MET A 91 -25.57 5.91 -5.06
N ALA A 92 -25.04 6.18 -6.26
CA ALA A 92 -25.53 7.26 -7.12
C ALA A 92 -26.81 6.86 -7.90
N GLN A 93 -27.05 5.57 -8.10
CA GLN A 93 -28.26 5.09 -8.76
C GLN A 93 -29.37 4.94 -7.73
N PRO A 94 -30.48 5.68 -7.86
CA PRO A 94 -31.63 5.41 -7.02
C PRO A 94 -32.12 4.00 -7.30
N THR A 95 -32.09 3.17 -6.28
CA THR A 95 -32.67 1.84 -6.34
C THR A 95 -34.18 1.97 -6.45
N THR A 96 -34.65 1.82 -7.64
CA THR A 96 -36.07 1.57 -7.84
C THR A 96 -36.40 0.15 -7.52
#